data_fe1f5b113f8c3c9141fb5ef8ef3a1711
#
_entry.id   fe1f5b113f8c3c9141fb5ef8ef3a1711
#
_cell.length_a   1.000
_cell.length_b   1.000
_cell.length_c   1.000
_cell.angle_alpha   90.00
_cell.angle_beta   90.00
_cell.angle_gamma   90.00
#
_symmetry.space_group_name_H-M   'P 1'
#
loop_
_entity.id
_entity.type
_entity.pdbx_description
1 polymer ?
#
loop_
_entity_poly.entity_id
_entity_poly.type
_entity_poly.pdbx_seq_one_letter_code
_entity_poly.pdbx_strand_id
1 'polypeptide(L)'
;MQYGYFDLKNKEYVIDRPDTPAPWVNYLGSPEYGAMISNNAAGYSFVKSGANGRISRFRFNSMMALPGRYIYLRDNETKDYWSATWQPVGKPLDSYKSVCRHGTAYTVISADYAGISSEVTYYVPIGATYEVWRAVITNNSDKPRNLSTFGFVEFTNDNNYEQDQVNLQYTLFITRTSFEGNKILQHINENDGKDATGSNHRERFFGMVGAPISGYNGNLDSFIGPYRTYSNPIAVEQGKCTGEMNYNSNACGALQSDITLQPGESKELIFVLGQKDNAQANEILASYEAAGKVDNEVEALKEYWHSKLNHFQVSTPSDAFNNMINVWNAYQCFITFIWSRAASFGSGTRRRKDPLYAVCTGRQRRRSAAGQVRPQRRS
;
A
#
# COMPACT_ATOMS: atom_id res chain seq x y z
N MET A 1 -25.66 -9.31 -8.20
CA MET A 1 -25.42 -7.91 -7.78
C MET A 1 -24.15 -7.46 -8.47
N GLN A 2 -24.14 -6.30 -9.13
CA GLN A 2 -22.96 -5.76 -9.79
C GLN A 2 -22.24 -4.86 -8.79
N TYR A 3 -20.92 -4.98 -8.68
CA TYR A 3 -20.09 -4.20 -7.75
C TYR A 3 -19.19 -3.20 -8.45
N GLY A 4 -19.19 -3.19 -9.79
CA GLY A 4 -18.37 -2.29 -10.57
C GLY A 4 -18.43 -2.57 -12.07
N TYR A 5 -17.63 -1.82 -12.83
CA TYR A 5 -17.60 -1.90 -14.28
C TYR A 5 -16.21 -1.50 -14.82
N PHE A 6 -15.96 -1.87 -16.08
CA PHE A 6 -14.75 -1.47 -16.79
C PHE A 6 -14.91 -0.09 -17.43
N ASP A 7 -13.99 0.83 -17.11
CA ASP A 7 -13.83 2.09 -17.80
C ASP A 7 -12.78 1.93 -18.92
N LEU A 8 -13.25 1.70 -20.14
CA LEU A 8 -12.41 1.49 -21.32
C LEU A 8 -11.52 2.69 -21.65
N LYS A 9 -12.05 3.89 -21.47
CA LYS A 9 -11.36 5.12 -21.83
C LYS A 9 -10.12 5.34 -20.96
N ASN A 10 -10.27 5.14 -19.65
CA ASN A 10 -9.21 5.35 -18.68
C ASN A 10 -8.39 4.08 -18.40
N LYS A 11 -8.80 2.93 -18.96
CA LYS A 11 -8.22 1.61 -18.66
C LYS A 11 -8.25 1.30 -17.16
N GLU A 12 -9.39 1.56 -16.54
CA GLU A 12 -9.65 1.36 -15.12
C GLU A 12 -10.75 0.32 -14.89
N TYR A 13 -10.72 -0.33 -13.75
CA TYR A 13 -11.85 -1.04 -13.19
C TYR A 13 -12.44 -0.21 -12.05
N VAL A 14 -13.67 0.23 -12.20
CA VAL A 14 -14.38 1.05 -11.22
C VAL A 14 -15.21 0.15 -10.32
N ILE A 15 -15.02 0.26 -9.01
CA ILE A 15 -15.76 -0.44 -7.96
C ILE A 15 -16.61 0.61 -7.26
N ASP A 16 -17.92 0.53 -7.40
CA ASP A 16 -18.88 1.52 -6.92
C ASP A 16 -19.47 1.20 -5.53
N ARG A 17 -19.01 0.08 -4.92
CA ARG A 17 -19.36 -0.36 -3.57
C ARG A 17 -18.16 -0.93 -2.85
N PRO A 18 -17.85 -0.48 -1.62
CA PRO A 18 -16.68 -0.97 -0.90
C PRO A 18 -16.83 -2.38 -0.31
N ASP A 19 -18.08 -2.86 -0.13
CA ASP A 19 -18.44 -4.15 0.47
C ASP A 19 -18.43 -5.30 -0.54
N THR A 20 -17.38 -5.40 -1.35
CA THR A 20 -17.18 -6.50 -2.29
C THR A 20 -17.12 -7.86 -1.58
N PRO A 21 -17.53 -8.98 -2.23
CA PRO A 21 -17.57 -10.31 -1.60
C PRO A 21 -16.22 -10.82 -1.09
N ALA A 22 -15.14 -10.31 -1.65
CA ALA A 22 -13.77 -10.50 -1.22
C ALA A 22 -13.01 -9.19 -1.51
N PRO A 23 -11.85 -8.94 -0.87
CA PRO A 23 -11.01 -7.81 -1.24
C PRO A 23 -10.59 -7.88 -2.70
N TRP A 24 -11.01 -6.94 -3.53
CA TRP A 24 -10.58 -6.83 -4.92
C TRP A 24 -9.31 -6.00 -4.96
N VAL A 25 -8.26 -6.56 -5.54
CA VAL A 25 -6.92 -6.01 -5.41
C VAL A 25 -6.35 -5.54 -6.73
N ASN A 26 -5.50 -4.52 -6.63
CA ASN A 26 -4.63 -4.04 -7.68
C ASN A 26 -3.16 -4.16 -7.25
N TYR A 27 -2.28 -4.13 -8.23
CA TYR A 27 -0.83 -4.13 -8.02
C TYR A 27 -0.27 -2.74 -8.29
N LEU A 28 0.65 -2.31 -7.43
CA LEU A 28 1.39 -1.08 -7.61
C LEU A 28 2.86 -1.42 -7.75
N GLY A 29 3.62 -0.61 -8.49
CA GLY A 29 5.06 -0.67 -8.45
C GLY A 29 5.76 -1.17 -9.69
N SER A 30 7.03 -1.43 -9.48
CA SER A 30 8.07 -1.75 -10.43
C SER A 30 8.86 -2.98 -9.96
N PRO A 31 9.90 -3.43 -10.69
CA PRO A 31 10.78 -4.48 -10.20
C PRO A 31 11.49 -4.18 -8.88
N GLU A 32 11.71 -2.90 -8.57
CA GLU A 32 12.42 -2.44 -7.37
C GLU A 32 11.52 -2.38 -6.14
N TYR A 33 10.23 -2.06 -6.33
CA TYR A 33 9.24 -1.91 -5.27
C TYR A 33 7.89 -2.44 -5.73
N GLY A 34 7.36 -3.41 -5.02
CA GLY A 34 6.05 -3.97 -5.28
C GLY A 34 5.08 -3.70 -4.13
N ALA A 35 3.82 -3.47 -4.49
CA ALA A 35 2.75 -3.34 -3.52
C ALA A 35 1.44 -3.96 -4.04
N MET A 36 0.65 -4.53 -3.15
CA MET A 36 -0.71 -4.95 -3.38
C MET A 36 -1.64 -4.03 -2.58
N ILE A 37 -2.70 -3.56 -3.22
CA ILE A 37 -3.71 -2.71 -2.59
C ILE A 37 -5.11 -3.22 -2.90
N SER A 38 -5.98 -3.31 -1.89
CA SER A 38 -7.39 -3.64 -2.09
C SER A 38 -8.22 -2.39 -2.36
N ASN A 39 -9.47 -2.61 -2.77
CA ASN A 39 -10.47 -1.55 -2.93
C ASN A 39 -10.76 -0.75 -1.65
N ASN A 40 -10.23 -1.17 -0.50
CA ASN A 40 -10.33 -0.49 0.80
C ASN A 40 -8.95 -0.14 1.38
N ALA A 41 -7.93 0.02 0.52
CA ALA A 41 -6.56 0.37 0.86
C ALA A 41 -5.80 -0.64 1.75
N ALA A 42 -6.36 -1.82 2.02
CA ALA A 42 -5.63 -2.89 2.68
C ALA A 42 -4.56 -3.49 1.74
N GLY A 43 -3.54 -4.11 2.31
CA GLY A 43 -2.48 -4.76 1.53
C GLY A 43 -1.10 -4.54 2.11
N TYR A 44 -0.08 -4.81 1.30
CA TYR A 44 1.30 -4.75 1.75
C TYR A 44 2.25 -4.25 0.68
N SER A 45 3.46 -3.89 1.12
CA SER A 45 4.54 -3.40 0.28
C SER A 45 5.84 -4.13 0.56
N PHE A 46 6.71 -4.19 -0.45
CA PHE A 46 8.02 -4.79 -0.32
C PHE A 46 9.03 -4.17 -1.31
N VAL A 47 10.30 -4.19 -0.93
CA VAL A 47 11.43 -3.84 -1.81
C VAL A 47 12.02 -5.13 -2.38
N LYS A 48 12.10 -5.26 -3.71
CA LYS A 48 12.65 -6.38 -4.49
C LYS A 48 11.95 -7.73 -4.27
N SER A 49 11.68 -8.14 -3.03
CA SER A 49 11.14 -9.47 -2.75
C SER A 49 10.07 -9.43 -1.67
N GLY A 50 8.89 -9.97 -1.94
CA GLY A 50 7.82 -10.11 -0.97
C GLY A 50 8.15 -11.06 0.20
N ALA A 51 9.16 -11.93 0.03
CA ALA A 51 9.62 -12.84 1.08
C ALA A 51 10.72 -12.22 1.96
N ASN A 52 11.63 -11.41 1.39
CA ASN A 52 12.82 -10.90 2.09
C ASN A 52 12.98 -9.37 2.07
N GLY A 53 11.97 -8.64 1.65
CA GLY A 53 11.98 -7.18 1.56
C GLY A 53 10.67 -6.57 2.01
N ARG A 54 9.89 -7.27 2.84
CA ARG A 54 8.60 -6.83 3.33
C ARG A 54 8.73 -5.54 4.16
N ILE A 55 7.89 -4.55 3.87
CA ILE A 55 7.86 -3.28 4.59
C ILE A 55 6.65 -3.22 5.52
N SER A 56 5.46 -3.41 4.97
CA SER A 56 4.22 -3.32 5.73
C SER A 56 3.61 -4.69 5.97
N ARG A 57 3.02 -4.85 7.14
CA ARG A 57 2.38 -6.10 7.56
C ARG A 57 1.04 -6.29 6.87
N PHE A 58 0.70 -7.55 6.58
CA PHE A 58 -0.59 -7.97 6.09
C PHE A 58 -0.88 -9.39 6.55
N ARG A 59 -2.11 -9.66 7.00
CA ARG A 59 -2.52 -10.96 7.51
C ARG A 59 -3.39 -11.69 6.49
N PHE A 60 -2.81 -12.71 5.84
CA PHE A 60 -3.49 -13.49 4.80
C PHE A 60 -4.57 -14.44 5.36
N ASN A 61 -4.51 -14.78 6.63
CA ASN A 61 -5.43 -15.71 7.29
C ASN A 61 -6.57 -14.99 8.05
N SER A 62 -6.84 -13.75 7.73
CA SER A 62 -7.93 -12.95 8.30
C SER A 62 -9.13 -12.91 7.35
N MET A 63 -10.34 -12.92 7.91
CA MET A 63 -11.58 -12.70 7.15
C MET A 63 -11.66 -11.27 6.59
N MET A 64 -10.95 -10.34 7.19
CA MET A 64 -10.82 -8.95 6.76
C MET A 64 -9.43 -8.74 6.17
N ALA A 65 -9.33 -8.00 5.06
CA ALA A 65 -8.05 -7.58 4.51
C ALA A 65 -7.43 -6.48 5.40
N LEU A 66 -6.62 -6.87 6.38
CA LEU A 66 -6.00 -5.98 7.37
C LEU A 66 -4.54 -6.41 7.64
N PRO A 67 -3.65 -5.48 8.04
CA PRO A 67 -3.76 -4.03 7.95
C PRO A 67 -3.56 -3.48 6.52
N GLY A 68 -3.50 -2.15 6.42
CA GLY A 68 -3.35 -1.45 5.13
C GLY A 68 -2.75 -0.07 5.29
N ARG A 69 -3.00 0.75 4.28
CA ARG A 69 -2.59 2.15 4.16
C ARG A 69 -3.73 3.03 4.58
N TYR A 70 -3.88 3.25 5.88
CA TYR A 70 -5.07 3.90 6.41
C TYR A 70 -4.87 5.38 6.66
N ILE A 71 -5.88 6.17 6.34
CA ILE A 71 -5.99 7.57 6.70
C ILE A 71 -7.31 7.71 7.45
N TYR A 72 -7.22 7.97 8.75
CA TYR A 72 -8.38 8.25 9.58
C TYR A 72 -8.64 9.75 9.56
N LEU A 73 -9.91 10.10 9.56
CA LEU A 73 -10.43 11.45 9.70
C LEU A 73 -11.30 11.52 10.95
N ARG A 74 -11.09 12.53 11.77
CA ARG A 74 -11.90 12.77 12.97
C ARG A 74 -12.36 14.21 13.01
N ASP A 75 -13.64 14.38 13.17
CA ASP A 75 -14.23 15.69 13.44
C ASP A 75 -14.05 16.05 14.92
N ASN A 76 -13.39 17.17 15.19
CA ASN A 76 -13.05 17.57 16.55
C ASN A 76 -14.22 18.16 17.32
N GLU A 77 -15.29 18.59 16.63
CA GLU A 77 -16.52 19.08 17.27
C GLU A 77 -17.43 17.93 17.70
N THR A 78 -17.75 17.04 16.75
CA THR A 78 -18.66 15.91 16.98
C THR A 78 -17.97 14.73 17.64
N LYS A 79 -16.62 14.66 17.57
CA LYS A 79 -15.77 13.54 17.97
C LYS A 79 -16.00 12.26 17.16
N ASP A 80 -16.81 12.34 16.11
CA ASP A 80 -17.00 11.23 15.19
C ASP A 80 -15.75 11.05 14.32
N TYR A 81 -15.43 9.79 13.96
CA TYR A 81 -14.27 9.48 13.14
C TYR A 81 -14.61 8.38 12.13
N TRP A 82 -13.92 8.39 11.00
CA TRP A 82 -14.08 7.46 9.89
C TRP A 82 -12.75 7.25 9.16
N SER A 83 -12.73 6.35 8.20
CA SER A 83 -11.58 6.15 7.31
C SER A 83 -11.83 6.83 5.97
N ALA A 84 -10.80 7.40 5.36
CA ALA A 84 -10.86 7.99 4.01
C ALA A 84 -11.20 6.96 2.92
N THR A 85 -11.11 5.66 3.22
CA THR A 85 -11.29 4.54 2.28
C THR A 85 -12.26 3.47 2.78
N TRP A 86 -13.27 3.80 3.56
CA TRP A 86 -14.25 2.99 4.26
C TRP A 86 -13.65 2.11 5.37
N GLN A 87 -12.82 1.14 5.03
CA GLN A 87 -12.08 0.36 6.02
C GLN A 87 -10.88 1.17 6.55
N PRO A 88 -10.45 0.93 7.80
CA PRO A 88 -10.89 -0.13 8.71
C PRO A 88 -12.08 0.23 9.61
N VAL A 89 -12.55 1.48 9.64
CA VAL A 89 -13.65 1.89 10.53
C VAL A 89 -14.98 1.29 10.10
N GLY A 90 -15.30 1.30 8.81
CA GLY A 90 -16.48 0.62 8.27
C GLY A 90 -17.79 1.29 8.64
N LYS A 91 -17.96 2.59 8.41
CA LYS A 91 -19.24 3.29 8.63
C LYS A 91 -20.36 2.64 7.83
N PRO A 92 -21.65 2.73 8.30
CA PRO A 92 -22.80 2.22 7.58
C PRO A 92 -22.91 2.80 6.16
N LEU A 93 -23.18 1.94 5.17
CA LEU A 93 -23.17 2.30 3.75
C LEU A 93 -24.39 3.13 3.31
N ASP A 94 -25.40 3.32 4.15
CA ASP A 94 -26.48 4.26 3.94
C ASP A 94 -26.04 5.71 4.11
N SER A 95 -25.00 5.95 4.92
CA SER A 95 -24.42 7.26 5.21
C SER A 95 -23.01 7.47 4.65
N TYR A 96 -22.35 6.42 4.20
CA TYR A 96 -21.00 6.45 3.67
C TYR A 96 -20.96 5.98 2.20
N LYS A 97 -20.43 6.80 1.32
CA LYS A 97 -20.24 6.46 -0.10
C LYS A 97 -18.77 6.29 -0.39
N SER A 98 -18.42 5.29 -1.19
CA SER A 98 -17.04 5.09 -1.64
C SER A 98 -17.01 4.51 -3.04
N VAL A 99 -16.07 5.01 -3.84
CA VAL A 99 -15.77 4.53 -5.19
C VAL A 99 -14.28 4.28 -5.28
N CYS A 100 -13.89 3.08 -5.71
CA CYS A 100 -12.51 2.75 -5.98
C CYS A 100 -12.27 2.59 -7.49
N ARG A 101 -11.22 3.19 -8.00
CA ARG A 101 -10.74 3.07 -9.37
C ARG A 101 -9.38 2.39 -9.38
N HIS A 102 -9.34 1.15 -9.82
CA HIS A 102 -8.09 0.43 -10.04
C HIS A 102 -7.60 0.67 -11.47
N GLY A 103 -6.54 1.43 -11.59
CA GLY A 103 -5.86 1.68 -12.86
C GLY A 103 -4.59 0.82 -13.02
N THR A 104 -3.81 1.12 -14.06
CA THR A 104 -2.56 0.42 -14.35
C THR A 104 -1.43 0.95 -13.44
N ALA A 105 -1.17 0.22 -12.35
CA ALA A 105 -0.20 0.51 -11.29
C ALA A 105 -0.52 1.73 -10.41
N TYR A 106 -1.75 2.20 -10.40
CA TYR A 106 -2.27 3.17 -9.44
C TYR A 106 -3.68 2.79 -8.99
N THR A 107 -4.11 3.35 -7.88
CA THR A 107 -5.47 3.18 -7.35
C THR A 107 -5.93 4.51 -6.78
N VAL A 108 -7.14 4.91 -7.12
CA VAL A 108 -7.81 6.09 -6.54
C VAL A 108 -9.03 5.63 -5.78
N ILE A 109 -9.16 6.04 -4.53
CA ILE A 109 -10.33 5.76 -3.70
C ILE A 109 -10.92 7.09 -3.26
N SER A 110 -12.15 7.35 -3.69
CA SER A 110 -12.92 8.53 -3.30
C SER A 110 -14.00 8.13 -2.31
N ALA A 111 -14.25 8.95 -1.30
CA ALA A 111 -15.29 8.70 -0.32
C ALA A 111 -15.95 9.99 0.16
N ASP A 112 -17.25 9.88 0.51
CA ASP A 112 -18.06 10.97 1.07
C ASP A 112 -18.71 10.51 2.37
N TYR A 113 -18.50 11.27 3.45
CA TYR A 113 -19.11 11.05 4.73
C TYR A 113 -19.27 12.36 5.52
N ALA A 114 -20.41 12.55 6.14
CA ALA A 114 -20.70 13.68 7.05
C ALA A 114 -20.36 15.08 6.46
N GLY A 115 -20.50 15.26 5.14
CA GLY A 115 -20.20 16.51 4.45
C GLY A 115 -18.70 16.73 4.16
N ILE A 116 -17.88 15.73 4.40
CA ILE A 116 -16.47 15.73 4.03
C ILE A 116 -16.25 14.70 2.93
N SER A 117 -15.64 15.10 1.80
CA SER A 117 -15.11 14.17 0.81
C SER A 117 -13.60 13.99 0.98
N SER A 118 -13.16 12.79 0.66
CA SER A 118 -11.75 12.44 0.57
C SER A 118 -11.48 11.72 -0.75
N GLU A 119 -10.39 12.07 -1.41
CA GLU A 119 -9.86 11.33 -2.54
C GLU A 119 -8.42 10.97 -2.28
N VAL A 120 -8.11 9.67 -2.29
CA VAL A 120 -6.75 9.19 -2.04
C VAL A 120 -6.21 8.45 -3.24
N THR A 121 -5.13 8.96 -3.80
CA THR A 121 -4.39 8.35 -4.91
C THR A 121 -3.18 7.60 -4.36
N TYR A 122 -3.09 6.30 -4.64
CA TYR A 122 -2.00 5.41 -4.26
C TYR A 122 -1.22 4.98 -5.49
N TYR A 123 0.09 5.15 -5.48
CA TYR A 123 0.96 4.71 -6.58
C TYR A 123 2.42 4.54 -6.11
N VAL A 124 3.22 3.91 -6.96
CA VAL A 124 4.67 3.82 -6.82
C VAL A 124 5.29 4.55 -8.01
N PRO A 125 6.09 5.59 -7.81
CA PRO A 125 6.79 6.27 -8.89
C PRO A 125 7.72 5.30 -9.64
N ILE A 126 7.91 5.50 -10.94
CA ILE A 126 8.73 4.63 -11.79
C ILE A 126 10.18 4.59 -11.26
N GLY A 127 10.68 3.38 -10.97
CA GLY A 127 12.04 3.17 -10.45
C GLY A 127 12.26 3.54 -8.98
N ALA A 128 11.20 3.97 -8.27
CA ALA A 128 11.29 4.30 -6.85
C ALA A 128 11.31 3.04 -5.96
N THR A 129 11.85 3.19 -4.75
CA THR A 129 11.76 2.22 -3.65
C THR A 129 10.86 2.72 -2.52
N TYR A 130 9.84 3.47 -2.89
CA TYR A 130 8.80 4.01 -2.00
C TYR A 130 7.48 4.15 -2.76
N GLU A 131 6.40 4.20 -2.02
CA GLU A 131 5.05 4.49 -2.50
C GLU A 131 4.55 5.82 -1.96
N VAL A 132 3.60 6.41 -2.67
CA VAL A 132 3.01 7.71 -2.37
C VAL A 132 1.50 7.57 -2.21
N TRP A 133 0.94 8.21 -1.18
CA TRP A 133 -0.50 8.32 -0.94
C TRP A 133 -0.85 9.81 -0.88
N ARG A 134 -1.46 10.32 -1.93
CA ARG A 134 -1.96 11.69 -1.98
C ARG A 134 -3.41 11.70 -1.52
N ALA A 135 -3.70 12.36 -0.42
CA ALA A 135 -5.05 12.56 0.09
C ALA A 135 -5.50 14.01 -0.10
N VAL A 136 -6.58 14.21 -0.83
CA VAL A 136 -7.27 15.50 -0.94
C VAL A 136 -8.54 15.41 -0.11
N ILE A 137 -8.67 16.27 0.91
CA ILE A 137 -9.78 16.31 1.84
C ILE A 137 -10.53 17.62 1.61
N THR A 138 -11.83 17.54 1.31
CA THR A 138 -12.66 18.70 0.95
C THR A 138 -13.84 18.83 1.90
N ASN A 139 -14.07 20.03 2.38
CA ASN A 139 -15.26 20.35 3.16
C ASN A 139 -16.42 20.78 2.24
N ASN A 140 -17.39 19.89 2.05
CA ASN A 140 -18.60 20.16 1.26
C ASN A 140 -19.78 20.65 2.11
N SER A 141 -19.56 20.87 3.42
CA SER A 141 -20.59 21.43 4.30
C SER A 141 -20.61 22.96 4.23
N ASP A 142 -21.65 23.54 4.81
CA ASP A 142 -21.89 24.99 4.85
C ASP A 142 -21.20 25.72 6.02
N LYS A 143 -20.41 24.98 6.82
CA LYS A 143 -19.69 25.50 7.99
C LYS A 143 -18.21 25.11 7.99
N PRO A 144 -17.36 25.90 8.66
CA PRO A 144 -15.97 25.48 8.88
C PRO A 144 -15.89 24.14 9.64
N ARG A 145 -14.92 23.31 9.31
CA ARG A 145 -14.69 22.00 9.94
C ARG A 145 -13.27 21.90 10.47
N ASN A 146 -13.15 21.47 11.72
CA ASN A 146 -11.86 21.21 12.36
C ASN A 146 -11.66 19.70 12.42
N LEU A 147 -10.72 19.21 11.64
CA LEU A 147 -10.46 17.78 11.49
C LEU A 147 -9.07 17.43 12.00
N SER A 148 -8.96 16.32 12.71
CA SER A 148 -7.68 15.62 12.92
C SER A 148 -7.55 14.49 11.90
N THR A 149 -6.43 14.44 11.20
CA THR A 149 -6.10 13.40 10.23
C THR A 149 -4.99 12.52 10.78
N PHE A 150 -5.08 11.20 10.56
CA PHE A 150 -4.08 10.24 11.02
C PHE A 150 -3.71 9.32 9.87
N GLY A 151 -2.52 9.53 9.29
CA GLY A 151 -1.93 8.56 8.37
C GLY A 151 -1.34 7.40 9.16
N PHE A 152 -1.63 6.16 8.75
CA PHE A 152 -1.24 4.97 9.51
C PHE A 152 -0.75 3.83 8.61
N VAL A 153 0.36 3.20 9.04
CA VAL A 153 0.86 1.93 8.51
C VAL A 153 1.39 1.05 9.65
N GLU A 154 1.14 -0.25 9.58
CA GLU A 154 1.83 -1.22 10.44
C GLU A 154 3.05 -1.75 9.70
N PHE A 155 4.24 -1.55 10.27
CA PHE A 155 5.46 -2.13 9.74
C PHE A 155 5.57 -3.63 10.07
N THR A 156 6.27 -4.40 9.24
CA THR A 156 6.80 -5.67 9.70
C THR A 156 8.00 -5.43 10.61
N ASN A 157 8.16 -6.27 11.64
CA ASN A 157 9.30 -6.17 12.55
C ASN A 157 10.57 -6.77 11.96
N ASP A 158 10.45 -7.56 10.87
CA ASP A 158 11.55 -8.16 10.13
C ASP A 158 11.32 -7.97 8.62
N ASN A 159 12.39 -7.91 7.84
CA ASN A 159 12.30 -7.90 6.37
C ASN A 159 11.88 -9.26 5.82
N ASN A 160 12.28 -10.35 6.49
CA ASN A 160 11.90 -11.70 6.11
C ASN A 160 10.49 -11.99 6.61
N TYR A 161 9.57 -12.24 5.67
CA TYR A 161 8.17 -12.47 5.98
C TYR A 161 7.95 -13.71 6.87
N GLU A 162 8.70 -14.80 6.65
CA GLU A 162 8.59 -16.01 7.46
C GLU A 162 9.02 -15.75 8.92
N GLN A 163 10.12 -15.04 9.13
CA GLN A 163 10.58 -14.67 10.48
C GLN A 163 9.59 -13.74 11.17
N ASP A 164 9.06 -12.76 10.46
CA ASP A 164 8.03 -11.83 10.99
C ASP A 164 6.75 -12.55 11.44
N GLN A 165 6.42 -13.71 10.87
CA GLN A 165 5.22 -14.47 11.21
C GLN A 165 5.46 -15.59 12.23
N VAL A 166 6.61 -16.23 12.21
CA VAL A 166 6.89 -17.44 12.98
C VAL A 166 7.69 -17.14 14.24
N ASN A 167 8.59 -16.16 14.18
CA ASN A 167 9.50 -15.85 15.28
C ASN A 167 9.18 -14.48 15.91
N LEU A 168 7.92 -14.28 16.24
CA LEU A 168 7.39 -13.00 16.72
C LEU A 168 8.12 -12.48 17.95
N GLN A 169 8.44 -13.34 18.93
CA GLN A 169 9.13 -12.91 20.15
C GLN A 169 10.50 -12.28 19.84
N TYR A 170 11.26 -12.88 18.96
CA TYR A 170 12.56 -12.35 18.55
C TYR A 170 12.41 -11.03 17.79
N THR A 171 11.48 -10.95 16.85
CA THR A 171 11.31 -9.77 15.98
C THR A 171 10.85 -8.53 16.75
N LEU A 172 10.17 -8.68 17.89
CA LEU A 172 9.81 -7.56 18.76
C LEU A 172 11.05 -6.84 19.32
N PHE A 173 12.15 -7.56 19.58
CA PHE A 173 13.37 -7.00 20.18
C PHE A 173 14.32 -6.35 19.18
N ILE A 174 14.21 -6.66 17.87
CA ILE A 174 15.12 -6.15 16.84
C ILE A 174 14.62 -4.88 16.15
N THR A 175 13.34 -4.51 16.35
CA THR A 175 12.74 -3.35 15.69
C THR A 175 12.59 -2.17 16.64
N ARG A 176 12.94 -0.99 16.15
CA ARG A 176 12.80 0.28 16.87
C ARG A 176 12.27 1.35 15.94
N THR A 177 11.62 2.35 16.51
CA THR A 177 11.19 3.53 15.76
C THR A 177 11.72 4.81 16.39
N SER A 178 11.92 5.83 15.58
CA SER A 178 12.22 7.20 15.99
C SER A 178 11.37 8.18 15.18
N PHE A 179 11.13 9.36 15.73
CA PHE A 179 10.46 10.45 15.02
C PHE A 179 11.46 11.55 14.71
N GLU A 180 11.53 11.99 13.45
CA GLU A 180 12.41 13.05 12.99
C GLU A 180 11.70 13.97 12.01
N GLY A 181 11.50 15.21 12.43
CA GLY A 181 10.87 16.25 11.62
C GLY A 181 9.41 15.92 11.25
N ASN A 182 9.20 15.40 10.07
CA ASN A 182 7.88 15.05 9.52
C ASN A 182 7.72 13.57 9.19
N LYS A 183 8.53 12.70 9.79
CA LYS A 183 8.51 11.26 9.51
C LYS A 183 8.84 10.39 10.72
N ILE A 184 8.37 9.17 10.65
CA ILE A 184 8.81 8.07 11.53
C ILE A 184 9.80 7.23 10.75
N LEU A 185 10.95 6.95 11.37
CA LEU A 185 11.95 6.00 10.91
C LEU A 185 11.80 4.69 11.66
N GLN A 186 11.89 3.57 10.95
CA GLN A 186 11.98 2.24 11.54
C GLN A 186 13.37 1.67 11.27
N HIS A 187 14.03 1.23 12.34
CA HIS A 187 15.33 0.56 12.30
C HIS A 187 15.15 -0.91 12.68
N ILE A 188 15.71 -1.81 11.88
CA ILE A 188 15.71 -3.25 12.12
C ILE A 188 17.15 -3.69 12.25
N ASN A 189 17.50 -4.28 13.41
CA ASN A 189 18.77 -4.94 13.63
C ASN A 189 18.65 -6.40 13.21
N GLU A 190 19.12 -6.73 12.03
CA GLU A 190 19.22 -8.11 11.57
C GLU A 190 20.52 -8.75 12.07
N ASN A 191 20.43 -9.80 12.90
CA ASN A 191 21.61 -10.53 13.36
C ASN A 191 22.28 -11.38 12.29
N ASP A 192 21.55 -11.72 11.23
CA ASP A 192 22.10 -12.45 10.08
C ASP A 192 22.92 -11.57 9.12
N GLY A 193 23.37 -10.47 9.60
CA GLY A 193 24.17 -9.39 9.04
C GLY A 193 25.12 -9.64 7.91
N LYS A 194 24.71 -10.35 6.94
CA LYS A 194 25.47 -10.55 5.70
C LYS A 194 24.66 -10.12 4.50
N ASP A 195 24.28 -8.86 4.47
CA ASP A 195 24.21 -8.27 3.17
C ASP A 195 25.65 -8.06 2.64
N ALA A 196 25.83 -8.13 1.34
CA ALA A 196 27.14 -7.98 0.69
C ALA A 196 27.79 -6.59 0.94
N THR A 197 27.13 -5.69 1.64
CA THR A 197 27.56 -4.33 1.94
C THR A 197 28.01 -4.14 3.39
N GLY A 198 27.80 -5.16 4.24
CA GLY A 198 28.17 -5.11 5.67
C GLY A 198 27.29 -4.17 6.50
N SER A 199 26.21 -3.63 5.95
CA SER A 199 25.27 -2.83 6.68
C SER A 199 24.06 -3.67 7.12
N ASN A 200 23.98 -3.91 8.43
CA ASN A 200 22.89 -4.65 9.05
C ASN A 200 21.67 -3.76 9.37
N HIS A 201 21.68 -2.53 8.87
CA HIS A 201 20.68 -1.53 9.18
C HIS A 201 19.87 -1.24 7.93
N ARG A 202 18.62 -1.72 7.89
CA ARG A 202 17.66 -1.31 6.89
C ARG A 202 16.71 -0.31 7.52
N GLU A 203 16.80 0.92 7.04
CA GLU A 203 15.89 1.98 7.46
C GLU A 203 14.68 2.03 6.55
N ARG A 204 13.53 2.12 7.17
CA ARG A 204 12.26 2.41 6.51
C ARG A 204 11.73 3.70 7.07
N PHE A 205 10.99 4.41 6.26
CA PHE A 205 10.37 5.64 6.70
C PHE A 205 8.89 5.70 6.31
N PHE A 206 8.12 6.38 7.14
CA PHE A 206 6.78 6.83 6.83
C PHE A 206 6.71 8.32 7.16
N GLY A 207 6.56 9.16 6.14
CA GLY A 207 6.57 10.60 6.26
C GLY A 207 5.34 11.26 5.68
N MET A 208 5.09 12.52 6.05
CA MET A 208 3.98 13.32 5.56
C MET A 208 4.43 14.74 5.22
N VAL A 209 3.89 15.29 4.15
CA VAL A 209 3.95 16.72 3.78
C VAL A 209 2.55 17.27 3.49
N GLY A 210 2.43 18.59 3.42
CA GLY A 210 1.18 19.30 3.16
C GLY A 210 0.57 19.96 4.40
N ALA A 211 0.88 19.50 5.62
CA ALA A 211 0.49 20.14 6.86
C ALA A 211 1.51 19.86 7.99
N PRO A 212 1.55 20.68 9.06
CA PRO A 212 2.38 20.40 10.23
C PRO A 212 1.95 19.13 10.94
N ILE A 213 2.93 18.38 11.48
CA ILE A 213 2.66 17.23 12.35
C ILE A 213 2.26 17.74 13.73
N SER A 214 1.07 17.39 14.20
CA SER A 214 0.56 17.70 15.54
C SER A 214 0.74 16.56 16.54
N GLY A 215 0.98 15.33 16.05
CA GLY A 215 1.22 14.15 16.88
C GLY A 215 1.73 12.96 16.08
N TYR A 216 2.28 12.00 16.78
CA TYR A 216 2.84 10.79 16.16
C TYR A 216 2.85 9.61 17.13
N ASN A 217 2.86 8.38 16.59
CA ASN A 217 3.14 7.14 17.32
C ASN A 217 3.97 6.20 16.46
N GLY A 218 5.04 5.66 17.05
CA GLY A 218 5.86 4.59 16.44
C GLY A 218 5.56 3.21 17.02
N ASN A 219 4.83 3.15 18.13
CA ASN A 219 4.41 1.94 18.82
C ASN A 219 2.96 1.60 18.49
N LEU A 220 2.69 0.37 18.04
CA LEU A 220 1.36 -0.06 17.63
C LEU A 220 0.38 -0.10 18.80
N ASP A 221 0.83 -0.61 19.96
CA ASP A 221 -0.03 -0.80 21.12
C ASP A 221 -0.51 0.54 21.68
N SER A 222 0.33 1.59 21.65
CA SER A 222 -0.06 2.93 22.08
C SER A 222 -0.99 3.64 21.10
N PHE A 223 -0.92 3.32 19.79
CA PHE A 223 -1.83 3.87 18.80
C PHE A 223 -3.21 3.18 18.83
N ILE A 224 -3.21 1.84 18.81
CA ILE A 224 -4.45 1.03 18.81
C ILE A 224 -5.11 1.03 20.17
N GLY A 225 -4.36 0.78 21.23
CA GLY A 225 -4.85 0.61 22.59
C GLY A 225 -5.22 -0.84 22.95
N PRO A 226 -5.23 -1.18 24.25
CA PRO A 226 -5.57 -2.52 24.72
C PRO A 226 -7.03 -2.88 24.41
N TYR A 227 -7.25 -4.12 23.96
CA TYR A 227 -8.58 -4.68 23.58
C TYR A 227 -9.27 -3.95 22.43
N ARG A 228 -8.51 -3.23 21.59
CA ARG A 228 -9.00 -2.49 20.42
C ARG A 228 -8.45 -3.06 19.11
N THR A 229 -8.96 -2.56 18.02
CA THR A 229 -8.57 -2.97 16.65
C THR A 229 -8.29 -1.75 15.78
N TYR A 230 -7.94 -1.98 14.52
CA TYR A 230 -7.78 -0.88 13.54
C TYR A 230 -9.07 -0.10 13.28
N SER A 231 -10.25 -0.67 13.59
CA SER A 231 -11.53 0.05 13.41
C SER A 231 -11.81 1.08 14.51
N ASN A 232 -11.16 0.96 15.66
CA ASN A 232 -11.38 1.84 16.82
C ASN A 232 -10.10 2.16 17.60
N PRO A 233 -9.04 2.69 16.93
CA PRO A 233 -7.80 3.04 17.61
C PRO A 233 -8.02 4.12 18.67
N ILE A 234 -7.40 3.94 19.84
CA ILE A 234 -7.54 4.88 20.97
C ILE A 234 -7.04 6.28 20.61
N ALA A 235 -5.94 6.37 19.85
CA ALA A 235 -5.39 7.66 19.43
C ALA A 235 -6.36 8.45 18.54
N VAL A 236 -7.08 7.75 17.64
CA VAL A 236 -8.07 8.37 16.75
C VAL A 236 -9.32 8.78 17.56
N GLU A 237 -9.83 7.91 18.41
CA GLU A 237 -11.00 8.20 19.24
C GLU A 237 -10.76 9.38 20.18
N GLN A 238 -9.58 9.45 20.80
CA GLN A 238 -9.18 10.57 21.66
C GLN A 238 -8.78 11.82 20.87
N GLY A 239 -8.48 11.69 19.56
CA GLY A 239 -8.02 12.79 18.73
C GLY A 239 -6.57 13.20 19.00
N LYS A 240 -5.75 12.31 19.58
CA LYS A 240 -4.38 12.64 19.98
C LYS A 240 -3.47 11.42 19.98
N CYS A 241 -2.37 11.52 19.25
CA CYS A 241 -1.23 10.62 19.38
C CYS A 241 -0.43 10.91 20.66
N THR A 242 0.18 9.88 21.25
CA THR A 242 0.91 9.97 22.53
C THR A 242 2.36 10.36 22.40
N GLY A 243 2.94 10.28 21.19
CA GLY A 243 4.38 10.50 20.94
C GLY A 243 5.25 9.28 21.28
N GLU A 244 4.64 8.14 21.61
CA GLU A 244 5.39 6.95 22.01
C GLU A 244 6.05 6.24 20.84
N MET A 245 7.36 5.94 20.98
CA MET A 245 8.16 5.21 20.02
C MET A 245 8.27 3.72 20.40
N ASN A 246 8.54 2.88 19.41
CA ASN A 246 8.66 1.43 19.62
C ASN A 246 10.07 1.05 20.05
N TYR A 247 10.14 0.20 21.09
CA TYR A 247 11.39 -0.40 21.58
C TYR A 247 11.34 -1.92 21.74
N ASN A 248 10.20 -2.49 22.10
CA ASN A 248 10.05 -3.93 22.37
C ASN A 248 8.63 -4.41 22.07
N SER A 249 8.00 -3.86 21.02
CA SER A 249 6.66 -4.20 20.62
C SER A 249 6.54 -4.13 19.08
N ASN A 250 5.33 -4.16 18.55
CA ASN A 250 5.07 -4.02 17.14
C ASN A 250 5.25 -2.56 16.69
N ALA A 251 6.00 -2.38 15.62
CA ALA A 251 6.26 -1.07 15.05
C ALA A 251 5.10 -0.60 14.16
N CYS A 252 4.74 0.69 14.26
CA CYS A 252 3.87 1.36 13.32
C CYS A 252 4.42 2.72 12.92
N GLY A 253 3.86 3.27 11.86
CA GLY A 253 3.98 4.67 11.50
C GLY A 253 2.61 5.31 11.62
N ALA A 254 2.40 6.18 12.61
CA ALA A 254 1.20 6.98 12.73
C ALA A 254 1.58 8.46 12.82
N LEU A 255 1.07 9.28 11.90
CA LEU A 255 1.32 10.71 11.81
C LEU A 255 0.01 11.46 11.86
N GLN A 256 -0.14 12.34 12.84
CA GLN A 256 -1.31 13.19 13.03
C GLN A 256 -1.06 14.59 12.51
N SER A 257 -2.08 15.17 11.89
CA SER A 257 -2.14 16.58 11.54
C SER A 257 -3.53 17.13 11.79
N ASP A 258 -3.62 18.33 12.32
CA ASP A 258 -4.88 19.02 12.55
C ASP A 258 -5.08 20.08 11.46
N ILE A 259 -6.23 20.05 10.79
CA ILE A 259 -6.56 20.93 9.68
C ILE A 259 -7.92 21.61 9.93
N THR A 260 -8.01 22.85 9.51
CA THR A 260 -9.29 23.60 9.49
C THR A 260 -9.64 23.88 8.04
N LEU A 261 -10.86 23.52 7.64
CA LEU A 261 -11.34 23.70 6.27
C LEU A 261 -12.58 24.61 6.28
N GLN A 262 -12.53 25.70 5.52
CA GLN A 262 -13.69 26.53 5.25
C GLN A 262 -14.66 25.79 4.31
N PRO A 263 -15.95 26.20 4.21
CA PRO A 263 -16.87 25.66 3.21
C PRO A 263 -16.29 25.71 1.79
N GLY A 264 -16.27 24.57 1.11
CA GLY A 264 -15.69 24.41 -0.23
C GLY A 264 -14.15 24.32 -0.28
N GLU A 265 -13.46 24.46 0.84
CA GLU A 265 -11.99 24.38 0.88
C GLU A 265 -11.50 22.93 0.85
N SER A 266 -10.39 22.73 0.16
CA SER A 266 -9.67 21.44 0.08
C SER A 266 -8.27 21.55 0.64
N LYS A 267 -7.80 20.48 1.28
CA LYS A 267 -6.44 20.34 1.77
C LYS A 267 -5.80 19.08 1.20
N GLU A 268 -4.62 19.21 0.64
CA GLU A 268 -3.80 18.10 0.19
C GLU A 268 -2.81 17.69 1.28
N LEU A 269 -2.74 16.39 1.53
CA LEU A 269 -1.75 15.73 2.38
C LEU A 269 -1.09 14.62 1.57
N ILE A 270 0.22 14.54 1.58
CA ILE A 270 0.97 13.52 0.87
C ILE A 270 1.76 12.69 1.87
N PHE A 271 1.46 11.39 1.91
CA PHE A 271 2.19 10.42 2.72
C PHE A 271 3.13 9.61 1.83
N VAL A 272 4.31 9.31 2.34
CA VAL A 272 5.32 8.52 1.63
C VAL A 272 5.80 7.40 2.55
N LEU A 273 5.72 6.16 2.04
CA LEU A 273 6.20 4.95 2.72
C LEU A 273 7.30 4.32 1.89
N GLY A 274 8.47 4.07 2.46
CA GLY A 274 9.55 3.44 1.69
C GLY A 274 10.71 2.92 2.52
N GLN A 275 11.73 2.44 1.81
CA GLN A 275 12.99 1.99 2.39
C GLN A 275 14.11 2.89 1.88
N LYS A 276 14.54 3.81 2.71
CA LYS A 276 15.63 4.76 2.47
C LYS A 276 16.19 5.22 3.82
N ASP A 277 17.45 5.66 3.81
CA ASP A 277 18.03 6.32 4.97
C ASP A 277 17.39 7.70 5.23
N ASN A 278 17.67 8.25 6.40
CA ASN A 278 17.07 9.50 6.85
C ASN A 278 17.33 10.67 5.88
N ALA A 279 18.55 10.80 5.34
CA ALA A 279 18.91 11.89 4.44
C ALA A 279 18.12 11.80 3.11
N GLN A 280 18.08 10.61 2.51
CA GLN A 280 17.32 10.35 1.30
C GLN A 280 15.81 10.53 1.52
N ALA A 281 15.30 10.12 2.67
CA ALA A 281 13.89 10.32 3.04
C ALA A 281 13.53 11.82 3.11
N ASN A 282 14.43 12.66 3.66
CA ASN A 282 14.24 14.12 3.68
C ASN A 282 14.18 14.70 2.26
N GLU A 283 15.09 14.31 1.38
CA GLU A 283 15.09 14.77 -0.02
C GLU A 283 13.81 14.38 -0.75
N ILE A 284 13.35 13.12 -0.55
CA ILE A 284 12.11 12.63 -1.14
C ILE A 284 10.93 13.46 -0.64
N LEU A 285 10.76 13.62 0.68
CA LEU A 285 9.63 14.38 1.25
C LEU A 285 9.64 15.84 0.79
N ALA A 286 10.79 16.51 0.83
CA ALA A 286 10.92 17.89 0.35
C ALA A 286 10.54 18.03 -1.14
N SER A 287 10.80 17.01 -1.96
CA SER A 287 10.43 17.04 -3.37
C SER A 287 8.93 17.03 -3.61
N TYR A 288 8.13 16.54 -2.67
CA TYR A 288 6.65 16.54 -2.74
C TYR A 288 6.00 17.83 -2.23
N GLU A 289 6.77 18.81 -1.78
CA GLU A 289 6.27 20.17 -1.52
C GLU A 289 6.03 20.94 -2.84
N ALA A 290 6.60 20.46 -3.95
CA ALA A 290 6.38 21.05 -5.27
C ALA A 290 4.99 20.72 -5.80
N ALA A 291 4.21 21.75 -6.11
CA ALA A 291 2.87 21.61 -6.67
C ALA A 291 2.88 20.83 -8.00
N GLY A 292 1.90 19.93 -8.19
CA GLY A 292 1.71 19.17 -9.43
C GLY A 292 2.67 17.99 -9.61
N LYS A 293 3.59 17.72 -8.67
CA LYS A 293 4.52 16.59 -8.79
C LYS A 293 3.78 15.26 -8.87
N VAL A 294 2.80 15.05 -8.00
CA VAL A 294 2.01 13.81 -7.97
C VAL A 294 1.27 13.60 -9.29
N ASP A 295 0.64 14.65 -9.83
CA ASP A 295 -0.11 14.57 -11.09
C ASP A 295 0.83 14.20 -12.26
N ASN A 296 2.00 14.81 -12.32
CA ASN A 296 3.01 14.51 -13.35
C ASN A 296 3.52 13.06 -13.23
N GLU A 297 3.76 12.56 -12.03
CA GLU A 297 4.22 11.18 -11.80
C GLU A 297 3.14 10.15 -12.13
N VAL A 298 1.88 10.41 -11.77
CA VAL A 298 0.74 9.54 -12.11
C VAL A 298 0.51 9.51 -13.61
N GLU A 299 0.62 10.66 -14.30
CA GLU A 299 0.46 10.70 -15.76
C GLU A 299 1.61 9.96 -16.46
N ALA A 300 2.85 10.17 -16.05
CA ALA A 300 4.00 9.43 -16.57
C ALA A 300 3.85 7.91 -16.34
N LEU A 301 3.27 7.50 -15.21
CA LEU A 301 2.98 6.09 -14.91
C LEU A 301 1.91 5.52 -15.85
N LYS A 302 0.84 6.27 -16.12
CA LYS A 302 -0.20 5.90 -17.10
C LYS A 302 0.39 5.75 -18.49
N GLU A 303 1.17 6.73 -18.95
CA GLU A 303 1.83 6.69 -20.26
C GLU A 303 2.75 5.47 -20.38
N TYR A 304 3.56 5.19 -19.36
CA TYR A 304 4.45 4.03 -19.33
C TYR A 304 3.69 2.70 -19.53
N TRP A 305 2.59 2.50 -18.81
CA TRP A 305 1.80 1.28 -18.91
C TRP A 305 0.98 1.24 -20.21
N HIS A 306 0.32 2.32 -20.57
CA HIS A 306 -0.52 2.40 -21.78
C HIS A 306 0.33 2.20 -23.04
N SER A 307 1.55 2.75 -23.10
CA SER A 307 2.45 2.51 -24.25
C SER A 307 2.75 1.02 -24.43
N LYS A 308 2.96 0.26 -23.34
CA LYS A 308 3.18 -1.20 -23.39
C LYS A 308 1.93 -1.97 -23.80
N LEU A 309 0.79 -1.62 -23.24
CA LEU A 309 -0.49 -2.28 -23.54
C LEU A 309 -0.96 -2.03 -24.97
N ASN A 310 -0.64 -0.89 -25.54
CA ASN A 310 -1.05 -0.50 -26.90
C ASN A 310 -0.32 -1.26 -28.02
N HIS A 311 0.72 -2.06 -27.71
CA HIS A 311 1.41 -2.86 -28.73
C HIS A 311 0.54 -3.97 -29.33
N PHE A 312 -0.48 -4.43 -28.60
CA PHE A 312 -1.43 -5.42 -29.09
C PHE A 312 -2.83 -5.02 -28.64
N GLN A 313 -3.70 -4.77 -29.63
CA GLN A 313 -5.08 -4.38 -29.38
C GLN A 313 -6.02 -5.18 -30.28
N VAL A 314 -7.15 -5.57 -29.73
CA VAL A 314 -8.24 -6.22 -30.48
C VAL A 314 -9.50 -5.37 -30.40
N SER A 315 -10.31 -5.41 -31.46
CA SER A 315 -11.63 -4.79 -31.48
C SER A 315 -12.64 -5.83 -31.93
N THR A 316 -13.55 -6.20 -31.01
CA THR A 316 -14.63 -7.17 -31.24
C THR A 316 -15.95 -6.58 -30.79
N PRO A 317 -17.10 -7.18 -31.13
CA PRO A 317 -18.40 -6.74 -30.63
C PRO A 317 -18.57 -6.85 -29.10
N SER A 318 -17.66 -7.52 -28.38
CA SER A 318 -17.72 -7.71 -26.94
C SER A 318 -16.75 -6.78 -26.21
N ASP A 319 -17.26 -5.74 -25.56
CA ASP A 319 -16.46 -4.80 -24.76
C ASP A 319 -15.74 -5.51 -23.59
N ALA A 320 -16.39 -6.48 -22.95
CA ALA A 320 -15.77 -7.25 -21.87
C ALA A 320 -14.55 -8.04 -22.37
N PHE A 321 -14.64 -8.66 -23.55
CA PHE A 321 -13.50 -9.35 -24.17
C PHE A 321 -12.39 -8.39 -24.55
N ASN A 322 -12.74 -7.25 -25.18
CA ASN A 322 -11.77 -6.21 -25.54
C ASN A 322 -11.02 -5.71 -24.31
N ASN A 323 -11.70 -5.43 -23.19
CA ASN A 323 -11.08 -5.02 -21.94
C ASN A 323 -10.11 -6.05 -21.40
N MET A 324 -10.55 -7.32 -21.34
CA MET A 324 -9.69 -8.37 -20.80
C MET A 324 -8.42 -8.57 -21.62
N ILE A 325 -8.52 -8.53 -22.95
CA ILE A 325 -7.36 -8.72 -23.82
C ILE A 325 -6.48 -7.49 -23.88
N ASN A 326 -7.08 -6.31 -24.07
CA ASN A 326 -6.34 -5.08 -24.32
C ASN A 326 -5.67 -4.50 -23.09
N VAL A 327 -6.18 -4.81 -21.88
CA VAL A 327 -5.70 -4.22 -20.62
C VAL A 327 -5.34 -5.32 -19.62
N TRP A 328 -6.33 -6.01 -19.06
CA TRP A 328 -6.15 -6.74 -17.80
C TRP A 328 -5.31 -8.01 -17.91
N ASN A 329 -5.50 -8.82 -18.92
CA ASN A 329 -4.68 -10.03 -19.09
C ASN A 329 -3.21 -9.68 -19.35
N ALA A 330 -2.95 -8.71 -20.21
CA ALA A 330 -1.59 -8.27 -20.50
C ALA A 330 -0.93 -7.65 -19.26
N TYR A 331 -1.65 -6.76 -18.56
CA TYR A 331 -1.17 -6.13 -17.34
C TYR A 331 -0.86 -7.14 -16.23
N GLN A 332 -1.79 -8.04 -15.92
CA GLN A 332 -1.60 -9.05 -14.88
C GLN A 332 -0.48 -10.04 -15.23
N CYS A 333 -0.39 -10.46 -16.48
CA CYS A 333 0.72 -11.33 -16.91
C CYS A 333 2.07 -10.64 -16.75
N PHE A 334 2.16 -9.35 -17.08
CA PHE A 334 3.39 -8.59 -16.95
C PHE A 334 3.79 -8.40 -15.49
N ILE A 335 2.85 -8.01 -14.62
CA ILE A 335 3.09 -7.88 -13.18
C ILE A 335 3.51 -9.22 -12.56
N THR A 336 2.80 -10.30 -12.85
CA THR A 336 3.14 -11.65 -12.35
C THR A 336 4.53 -12.06 -12.80
N PHE A 337 4.92 -11.75 -14.03
CA PHE A 337 6.24 -12.04 -14.56
C PHE A 337 7.35 -11.28 -13.81
N ILE A 338 7.16 -9.99 -13.55
CA ILE A 338 8.12 -9.16 -12.81
C ILE A 338 8.25 -9.66 -11.37
N TRP A 339 7.14 -9.85 -10.66
CA TRP A 339 7.14 -10.25 -9.26
C TRP A 339 7.70 -11.66 -9.05
N SER A 340 7.38 -12.60 -9.93
CA SER A 340 7.95 -13.95 -9.87
C SER A 340 9.45 -13.96 -10.01
N ARG A 341 10.01 -13.11 -10.87
CA ARG A 341 11.46 -13.00 -11.04
C ARG A 341 12.12 -12.34 -9.84
N ALA A 342 11.56 -11.27 -9.33
CA ALA A 342 12.05 -10.62 -8.13
C ALA A 342 12.07 -11.59 -6.93
N ALA A 343 11.01 -12.36 -6.73
CA ALA A 343 10.95 -13.37 -5.68
C ALA A 343 11.96 -14.53 -5.88
N SER A 344 12.28 -14.90 -7.13
CA SER A 344 13.20 -16.01 -7.42
C SER A 344 14.67 -15.66 -7.29
N PHE A 345 15.06 -14.41 -7.46
CA PHE A 345 16.44 -13.96 -7.34
C PHE A 345 16.88 -13.73 -5.88
N GLY A 346 15.95 -13.53 -4.96
CA GLY A 346 16.24 -13.18 -3.56
C GLY A 346 16.50 -14.38 -2.62
N SER A 347 16.13 -15.61 -2.99
CA SER A 347 16.19 -16.76 -2.08
C SER A 347 17.13 -17.87 -2.56
N GLY A 348 18.41 -17.77 -2.18
CA GLY A 348 19.43 -18.75 -2.60
C GLY A 348 19.10 -20.22 -2.37
N THR A 349 18.48 -20.62 -1.26
CA THR A 349 18.20 -22.02 -0.89
C THR A 349 16.74 -22.36 -0.62
N ARG A 350 15.86 -21.37 -0.49
CA ARG A 350 14.43 -21.57 -0.11
C ARG A 350 13.43 -21.53 -1.28
N ARG A 351 13.91 -21.63 -2.53
CA ARG A 351 13.13 -21.51 -3.78
C ARG A 351 11.95 -22.48 -3.94
N ARG A 352 11.84 -23.52 -3.12
CA ARG A 352 10.82 -24.57 -3.29
C ARG A 352 9.46 -24.25 -2.64
N LYS A 353 9.37 -23.23 -1.78
CA LYS A 353 8.17 -22.97 -0.98
C LYS A 353 7.37 -21.74 -1.40
N ASP A 354 7.85 -20.95 -2.37
CA ASP A 354 7.10 -19.79 -2.87
C ASP A 354 6.01 -20.26 -3.85
N PRO A 355 4.72 -20.01 -3.59
CA PRO A 355 3.62 -20.40 -4.48
C PRO A 355 3.77 -19.82 -5.90
N LEU A 356 4.29 -18.60 -6.03
CA LEU A 356 4.54 -17.97 -7.34
C LEU A 356 5.67 -18.67 -8.10
N TYR A 357 6.69 -19.18 -7.41
CA TYR A 357 7.74 -19.98 -8.00
C TYR A 357 7.19 -21.32 -8.54
N ALA A 358 6.28 -21.96 -7.84
CA ALA A 358 5.66 -23.21 -8.27
C ALA A 358 4.86 -23.05 -9.58
N VAL A 359 4.17 -21.91 -9.77
CA VAL A 359 3.44 -21.62 -11.01
C VAL A 359 4.39 -21.41 -12.20
N CYS A 360 5.49 -20.69 -12.00
CA CYS A 360 6.44 -20.41 -13.07
C CYS A 360 7.31 -21.63 -13.44
N THR A 361 7.76 -22.42 -12.47
CA THR A 361 8.58 -23.62 -12.72
C THR A 361 7.75 -24.80 -13.22
N GLY A 362 6.48 -24.90 -12.87
CA GLY A 362 5.57 -25.89 -13.40
C GLY A 362 5.42 -25.79 -14.93
N ARG A 363 5.39 -24.59 -15.48
CA ARG A 363 5.38 -24.38 -16.95
C ARG A 363 6.72 -24.70 -17.62
N GLN A 364 7.84 -24.36 -17.00
CA GLN A 364 9.16 -24.69 -17.56
C GLN A 364 9.45 -26.20 -17.52
N ARG A 365 9.07 -26.89 -16.45
CA ARG A 365 9.21 -28.36 -16.39
C ARG A 365 8.35 -29.10 -17.42
N ARG A 366 7.16 -28.62 -17.74
CA ARG A 366 6.34 -29.20 -18.81
C ARG A 366 6.97 -29.01 -20.20
N ARG A 367 7.66 -27.90 -20.47
CA ARG A 367 8.41 -27.70 -21.72
C ARG A 367 9.69 -28.53 -21.81
N SER A 368 10.41 -28.72 -20.72
CA SER A 368 11.61 -29.58 -20.71
C SER A 368 11.25 -31.07 -20.73
N ALA A 369 10.13 -31.49 -20.14
CA ALA A 369 9.67 -32.86 -20.22
C ALA A 369 9.13 -33.25 -21.61
N ALA A 370 8.59 -32.30 -22.38
CA ALA A 370 8.15 -32.55 -23.76
C ALA A 370 9.33 -32.63 -24.77
N GLY A 371 10.53 -32.19 -24.38
CA GLY A 371 11.73 -32.19 -25.23
C GLY A 371 12.71 -33.35 -25.03
N GLN A 372 12.45 -34.26 -24.10
CA GLN A 372 13.31 -35.44 -23.87
C GLN A 372 12.58 -36.74 -24.21
N VAL A 373 12.33 -36.97 -25.49
CA VAL A 373 12.12 -38.30 -26.03
C VAL A 373 13.51 -38.85 -26.31
N ARG A 374 14.02 -39.70 -25.43
CA ARG A 374 15.22 -40.50 -25.68
C ARG A 374 14.91 -41.55 -26.74
N PRO A 375 15.75 -41.71 -27.79
CA PRO A 375 15.61 -42.85 -28.68
C PRO A 375 15.95 -44.13 -27.93
N GLN A 376 15.04 -45.11 -27.96
CA GLN A 376 15.32 -46.46 -27.50
C GLN A 376 16.43 -47.07 -28.37
N ARG A 377 17.52 -47.48 -27.78
CA ARG A 377 18.50 -48.37 -28.40
C ARG A 377 17.82 -49.78 -28.49
N ARG A 378 17.64 -50.25 -29.69
CA ARG A 378 17.42 -51.69 -29.94
C ARG A 378 18.78 -52.41 -29.81
N SER A 379 18.81 -53.42 -28.97
CA SER A 379 19.79 -54.50 -28.98
C SER A 379 19.36 -55.59 -29.89
#